data_e531b4a248b45e04d748f6eb269f0009
#
_entry.id   e531b4a248b45e04d748f6eb269f0009
#
_cell.length_a   1.000
_cell.length_b   1.000
_cell.length_c   1.000
_cell.angle_alpha   90.00
_cell.angle_beta   90.00
_cell.angle_gamma   90.00
#
_symmetry.space_group_name_H-M   'P 1'
#
loop_
_entity.id
_entity.type
_entity.pdbx_description
1 polymer ?
#
loop_
_entity_poly.entity_id
_entity_poly.type
_entity_poly.pdbx_seq_one_letter_code
_entity_poly.pdbx_strand_id
1 'polypeptide(L)'
;MALRMLSPLPRLAAVLLVTLLAGCGFHLRGTGGGTALPDSWQAMHLQAASPNSEFTRVLRARFTASGIRWVDAGEATHRLELGPERFAQRNLSINAEARAAEFELTLRATFVVRDDQGVLVMGPETAQVAKQMENDPRNVVGKAEEIRILRDEMRGELAQQIIRRIAFFAASSS
;
A
#
# COMPACT_ATOMS: atom_id res chain seq x y z
N MET A 1 67.87 20.01 1.34
CA MET A 1 66.54 19.87 1.99
C MET A 1 65.56 20.74 1.21
N ALA A 2 64.87 20.15 0.23
CA ALA A 2 64.00 20.88 -0.70
C ALA A 2 62.54 20.60 -0.31
N LEU A 3 61.86 21.59 0.30
CA LEU A 3 60.40 21.55 0.53
C LEU A 3 59.71 21.68 -0.83
N ARG A 4 59.10 20.58 -1.27
CA ARG A 4 58.19 20.60 -2.40
C ARG A 4 56.93 21.38 -1.97
N MET A 5 56.75 22.59 -2.47
CA MET A 5 55.51 23.34 -2.44
C MET A 5 54.47 22.58 -3.28
N LEU A 6 53.64 21.78 -2.64
CA LEU A 6 52.46 21.20 -3.29
C LEU A 6 51.49 22.35 -3.62
N SER A 7 51.24 22.54 -4.91
CA SER A 7 50.30 23.55 -5.44
C SER A 7 48.92 23.41 -4.81
N PRO A 8 48.26 24.51 -4.45
CA PRO A 8 46.90 24.45 -3.82
C PRO A 8 45.79 24.03 -4.79
N LEU A 9 46.06 23.99 -6.10
CA LEU A 9 45.08 23.63 -7.13
C LEU A 9 44.40 22.28 -6.93
N PRO A 10 45.09 21.16 -6.63
CA PRO A 10 44.39 19.86 -6.48
C PRO A 10 43.51 19.81 -5.23
N ARG A 11 43.84 20.58 -4.17
CA ARG A 11 43.03 20.67 -2.95
C ARG A 11 41.72 21.46 -3.17
N LEU A 12 41.81 22.58 -3.93
CA LEU A 12 40.62 23.35 -4.33
C LEU A 12 39.68 22.55 -5.24
N ALA A 13 40.25 21.81 -6.20
CA ALA A 13 39.47 20.95 -7.09
C ALA A 13 38.75 19.80 -6.31
N ALA A 14 39.42 19.20 -5.33
CA ALA A 14 38.83 18.16 -4.49
C ALA A 14 37.69 18.70 -3.60
N VAL A 15 37.86 19.90 -3.02
CA VAL A 15 36.81 20.55 -2.23
C VAL A 15 35.59 20.91 -3.11
N LEU A 16 35.84 21.44 -4.31
CA LEU A 16 34.77 21.78 -5.27
C LEU A 16 33.99 20.52 -5.72
N LEU A 17 34.70 19.39 -5.93
CA LEU A 17 34.07 18.13 -6.30
C LEU A 17 33.21 17.56 -5.18
N VAL A 18 33.66 17.67 -3.93
CA VAL A 18 32.87 17.21 -2.74
C VAL A 18 31.65 18.08 -2.52
N THR A 19 31.74 19.40 -2.74
CA THR A 19 30.58 20.30 -2.63
C THR A 19 29.55 20.09 -3.74
N LEU A 20 29.98 19.74 -4.96
CA LEU A 20 29.11 19.40 -6.08
C LEU A 20 28.36 18.06 -5.85
N LEU A 21 29.01 17.10 -5.21
CA LEU A 21 28.39 15.82 -4.83
C LEU A 21 27.38 15.95 -3.64
N ALA A 22 27.64 16.89 -2.73
CA ALA A 22 26.71 17.20 -1.63
C ALA A 22 25.50 18.02 -2.09
N GLY A 23 25.61 18.74 -3.22
CA GLY A 23 24.52 19.57 -3.78
C GLY A 23 23.45 18.81 -4.54
N CYS A 24 23.67 17.54 -4.93
CA CYS A 24 22.60 16.66 -5.38
C CYS A 24 21.82 16.21 -4.16
N GLY A 25 20.81 16.97 -3.77
CA GLY A 25 19.88 16.64 -2.69
C GLY A 25 19.10 15.35 -2.94
N PHE A 26 19.80 14.22 -2.99
CA PHE A 26 19.21 12.90 -2.88
C PHE A 26 18.71 12.73 -1.44
N HIS A 27 17.59 13.37 -1.12
CA HIS A 27 16.79 12.93 0.01
C HIS A 27 16.31 11.51 -0.33
N LEU A 28 16.84 10.53 0.37
CA LEU A 28 16.26 9.20 0.39
C LEU A 28 14.80 9.36 0.86
N ARG A 29 13.89 9.46 -0.09
CA ARG A 29 12.44 9.47 0.14
C ARG A 29 12.04 8.08 0.57
N GLY A 30 12.33 7.70 1.81
CA GLY A 30 12.10 6.36 2.32
C GLY A 30 12.44 6.15 3.80
N THR A 31 13.18 7.05 4.43
CA THR A 31 13.59 6.87 5.84
C THR A 31 12.79 7.69 6.85
N GLY A 32 11.78 8.47 6.40
CA GLY A 32 11.00 9.33 7.29
C GLY A 32 9.55 9.56 6.86
N GLY A 33 8.97 8.73 6.02
CA GLY A 33 7.63 8.99 5.47
C GLY A 33 6.95 7.74 4.93
N GLY A 34 7.21 6.57 5.48
CA GLY A 34 6.36 5.41 5.26
C GLY A 34 4.99 5.72 5.85
N THR A 35 3.92 5.32 5.25
CA THR A 35 2.51 5.26 5.61
C THR A 35 2.12 5.44 7.10
N ALA A 36 2.94 6.13 7.92
CA ALA A 36 2.63 6.47 9.30
C ALA A 36 1.53 7.53 9.30
N LEU A 37 0.41 7.22 9.90
CA LEU A 37 -0.65 8.18 10.10
C LEU A 37 -0.25 9.17 11.21
N PRO A 38 -0.73 10.44 11.16
CA PRO A 38 -0.57 11.39 12.25
C PRO A 38 -1.08 10.80 13.58
N ASP A 39 -0.54 11.24 14.70
CA ASP A 39 -0.90 10.71 16.03
C ASP A 39 -2.40 10.79 16.32
N SER A 40 -3.07 11.85 15.84
CA SER A 40 -4.52 12.02 15.94
C SER A 40 -5.34 10.94 15.21
N TRP A 41 -4.72 10.19 14.28
CA TRP A 41 -5.36 9.13 13.50
C TRP A 41 -5.01 7.73 13.98
N GLN A 42 -4.15 7.58 14.98
CA GLN A 42 -3.67 6.27 15.41
C GLN A 42 -4.69 5.45 16.20
N ALA A 43 -5.66 6.08 16.87
CA ALA A 43 -6.73 5.39 17.59
C ALA A 43 -7.97 5.24 16.68
N MET A 44 -8.13 4.06 16.09
CA MET A 44 -9.21 3.80 15.13
C MET A 44 -10.14 2.67 15.59
N HIS A 45 -11.41 2.77 15.21
CA HIS A 45 -12.37 1.67 15.28
C HIS A 45 -12.62 1.10 13.90
N LEU A 46 -12.59 -0.24 13.76
CA LEU A 46 -12.91 -0.91 12.50
C LEU A 46 -14.34 -1.46 12.53
N GLN A 47 -15.19 -0.91 11.68
CA GLN A 47 -16.51 -1.44 11.38
C GLN A 47 -16.49 -2.12 10.00
N ALA A 48 -16.35 -3.43 9.97
CA ALA A 48 -16.27 -4.20 8.73
C ALA A 48 -17.60 -4.91 8.44
N ALA A 49 -18.04 -4.90 7.17
CA ALA A 49 -19.23 -5.64 6.72
C ALA A 49 -19.06 -7.17 6.88
N SER A 50 -17.80 -7.65 6.88
CA SER A 50 -17.45 -9.06 7.07
C SER A 50 -16.31 -9.16 8.10
N PRO A 51 -16.60 -9.04 9.43
CA PRO A 51 -15.57 -8.91 10.47
C PRO A 51 -14.57 -10.07 10.53
N ASN A 52 -15.03 -11.28 10.24
CA ASN A 52 -14.24 -12.52 10.30
C ASN A 52 -13.63 -12.94 8.96
N SER A 53 -13.72 -12.12 7.92
CA SER A 53 -13.14 -12.43 6.63
C SER A 53 -11.62 -12.40 6.67
N GLU A 54 -10.98 -13.15 5.76
CA GLU A 54 -9.53 -13.15 5.57
C GLU A 54 -9.02 -11.72 5.29
N PHE A 55 -9.71 -11.00 4.42
CA PHE A 55 -9.34 -9.62 4.09
C PHE A 55 -9.37 -8.71 5.33
N THR A 56 -10.40 -8.81 6.16
CA THR A 56 -10.49 -8.00 7.40
C THR A 56 -9.34 -8.32 8.36
N ARG A 57 -8.93 -9.60 8.48
CA ARG A 57 -7.78 -10.01 9.29
C ARG A 57 -6.47 -9.44 8.74
N VAL A 58 -6.24 -9.55 7.43
CA VAL A 58 -5.06 -9.00 6.74
C VAL A 58 -5.00 -7.47 6.90
N LEU A 59 -6.12 -6.79 6.69
CA LEU A 59 -6.22 -5.34 6.85
C LEU A 59 -5.88 -4.92 8.29
N ARG A 60 -6.49 -5.54 9.30
CA ARG A 60 -6.16 -5.25 10.71
C ARG A 60 -4.66 -5.38 10.99
N ALA A 61 -4.05 -6.49 10.58
CA ALA A 61 -2.64 -6.75 10.81
C ALA A 61 -1.75 -5.69 10.14
N ARG A 62 -2.05 -5.31 8.91
CA ARG A 62 -1.31 -4.29 8.15
C ARG A 62 -1.42 -2.90 8.78
N PHE A 63 -2.62 -2.52 9.21
CA PHE A 63 -2.85 -1.24 9.90
C PHE A 63 -2.11 -1.20 11.24
N THR A 64 -2.17 -2.29 12.03
CA THR A 64 -1.41 -2.38 13.29
C THR A 64 0.10 -2.25 13.04
N ALA A 65 0.63 -2.90 12.01
CA ALA A 65 2.03 -2.76 11.62
C ALA A 65 2.41 -1.33 11.16
N SER A 66 1.41 -0.53 10.76
CA SER A 66 1.59 0.89 10.39
C SER A 66 1.35 1.86 11.56
N GLY A 67 1.23 1.36 12.80
CA GLY A 67 1.09 2.16 14.02
C GLY A 67 -0.35 2.41 14.47
N ILE A 68 -1.36 1.85 13.78
CA ILE A 68 -2.77 1.97 14.20
C ILE A 68 -3.04 1.07 15.41
N ARG A 69 -3.70 1.66 16.40
CA ARG A 69 -4.28 0.97 17.55
C ARG A 69 -5.78 0.82 17.35
N TRP A 70 -6.23 -0.42 17.27
CA TRP A 70 -7.66 -0.71 17.21
C TRP A 70 -8.26 -0.62 18.60
N VAL A 71 -9.24 0.26 18.75
CA VAL A 71 -9.93 0.57 20.02
C VAL A 71 -11.44 0.40 19.85
N ASP A 72 -12.18 0.45 20.95
CA ASP A 72 -13.63 0.46 20.92
C ASP A 72 -14.18 1.75 20.33
N ALA A 73 -15.43 1.72 19.86
CA ALA A 73 -16.01 2.85 19.12
C ALA A 73 -16.04 4.15 19.94
N GLY A 74 -16.16 4.05 21.26
CA GLY A 74 -16.21 5.21 22.16
C GLY A 74 -14.83 5.83 22.48
N GLU A 75 -13.74 5.12 22.16
CA GLU A 75 -12.36 5.57 22.39
C GLU A 75 -11.64 5.98 21.09
N ALA A 76 -12.28 5.71 19.96
CA ALA A 76 -11.71 5.95 18.65
C ALA A 76 -11.85 7.42 18.23
N THR A 77 -10.77 8.01 17.75
CA THR A 77 -10.81 9.34 17.10
C THR A 77 -11.38 9.27 15.69
N HIS A 78 -11.22 8.10 15.04
CA HIS A 78 -11.75 7.85 13.69
C HIS A 78 -12.32 6.43 13.58
N ARG A 79 -13.33 6.27 12.72
CA ARG A 79 -13.93 4.98 12.38
C ARG A 79 -13.67 4.67 10.92
N LEU A 80 -13.07 3.50 10.67
CA LEU A 80 -12.95 2.94 9.33
C LEU A 80 -14.13 2.00 9.07
N GLU A 81 -15.02 2.37 8.17
CA GLU A 81 -16.09 1.52 7.67
C GLU A 81 -15.59 0.80 6.43
N LEU A 82 -15.52 -0.54 6.50
CA LEU A 82 -14.98 -1.39 5.44
C LEU A 82 -16.10 -2.23 4.81
N GLY A 83 -16.33 -2.03 3.53
CA GLY A 83 -17.21 -2.87 2.72
C GLY A 83 -16.62 -4.28 2.50
N PRO A 84 -17.43 -5.20 1.97
CA PRO A 84 -16.97 -6.56 1.69
C PRO A 84 -15.94 -6.57 0.56
N GLU A 85 -14.98 -7.50 0.62
CA GLU A 85 -14.12 -7.77 -0.53
C GLU A 85 -14.94 -8.34 -1.68
N ARG A 86 -14.65 -7.88 -2.90
CA ARG A 86 -15.25 -8.39 -4.12
C ARG A 86 -14.16 -8.89 -5.05
N PHE A 87 -14.13 -10.19 -5.27
CA PHE A 87 -13.22 -10.84 -6.20
C PHE A 87 -13.95 -11.12 -7.51
N ALA A 88 -13.28 -10.81 -8.63
CA ALA A 88 -13.76 -11.12 -9.97
C ALA A 88 -12.63 -11.69 -10.81
N GLN A 89 -12.97 -12.58 -11.71
CA GLN A 89 -12.08 -13.15 -12.73
C GLN A 89 -12.72 -12.93 -14.08
N ARG A 90 -11.93 -12.45 -15.06
CA ARG A 90 -12.38 -12.33 -16.45
C ARG A 90 -11.32 -12.87 -17.41
N ASN A 91 -11.75 -13.36 -18.55
CA ASN A 91 -10.83 -13.75 -19.62
C ASN A 91 -10.24 -12.51 -20.26
N LEU A 92 -8.92 -12.46 -20.43
CA LEU A 92 -8.21 -11.42 -21.17
C LEU A 92 -7.99 -11.80 -22.62
N SER A 93 -7.61 -13.06 -22.87
CA SER A 93 -7.29 -13.56 -24.19
C SER A 93 -7.84 -14.98 -24.40
N ILE A 94 -7.94 -15.40 -25.64
CA ILE A 94 -8.25 -16.77 -26.05
C ILE A 94 -7.12 -17.30 -26.93
N ASN A 95 -6.85 -18.60 -26.84
CA ASN A 95 -5.89 -19.28 -27.71
C ASN A 95 -6.54 -19.68 -29.05
N ALA A 96 -5.76 -20.35 -29.92
CA ALA A 96 -6.22 -20.78 -31.24
C ALA A 96 -7.41 -21.77 -31.19
N GLU A 97 -7.60 -22.47 -30.08
CA GLU A 97 -8.73 -23.36 -29.82
C GLU A 97 -9.94 -22.69 -29.18
N ALA A 98 -10.00 -21.34 -29.19
CA ALA A 98 -11.03 -20.50 -28.57
C ALA A 98 -11.21 -20.75 -27.06
N ARG A 99 -10.15 -21.16 -26.36
CA ARG A 99 -10.13 -21.30 -24.90
C ARG A 99 -9.44 -20.10 -24.27
N ALA A 100 -9.84 -19.76 -23.04
CA ALA A 100 -9.17 -18.72 -22.29
C ALA A 100 -7.69 -19.04 -22.13
N ALA A 101 -6.80 -18.15 -22.60
CA ALA A 101 -5.36 -18.26 -22.48
C ALA A 101 -4.81 -17.46 -21.29
N GLU A 102 -5.48 -16.37 -20.94
CA GLU A 102 -5.12 -15.49 -19.83
C GLU A 102 -6.36 -15.05 -19.06
N PHE A 103 -6.19 -14.89 -17.76
CA PHE A 103 -7.20 -14.29 -16.88
C PHE A 103 -6.69 -13.00 -16.26
N GLU A 104 -7.60 -12.07 -16.04
CA GLU A 104 -7.44 -10.98 -15.10
C GLU A 104 -8.21 -11.30 -13.83
N LEU A 105 -7.52 -11.26 -12.72
CA LEU A 105 -8.06 -11.34 -11.37
C LEU A 105 -8.17 -9.93 -10.83
N THR A 106 -9.34 -9.53 -10.34
CA THR A 106 -9.56 -8.23 -9.73
C THR A 106 -10.06 -8.41 -8.31
N LEU A 107 -9.45 -7.71 -7.35
CA LEU A 107 -9.92 -7.64 -5.97
C LEU A 107 -10.18 -6.18 -5.61
N ARG A 108 -11.38 -5.89 -5.09
CA ARG A 108 -11.76 -4.53 -4.70
C ARG A 108 -12.52 -4.50 -3.38
N ALA A 109 -12.42 -3.38 -2.67
CA ALA A 109 -13.22 -3.07 -1.51
C ALA A 109 -13.52 -1.57 -1.46
N THR A 110 -14.70 -1.22 -0.97
CA THR A 110 -15.06 0.17 -0.66
C THR A 110 -14.78 0.47 0.80
N PHE A 111 -14.43 1.71 1.10
CA PHE A 111 -14.22 2.15 2.47
C PHE A 111 -14.61 3.62 2.65
N VAL A 112 -14.90 3.96 3.90
CA VAL A 112 -15.26 5.30 4.35
C VAL A 112 -14.54 5.55 5.67
N VAL A 113 -14.11 6.79 5.93
CA VAL A 113 -13.62 7.19 7.24
C VAL A 113 -14.54 8.25 7.81
N ARG A 114 -14.93 8.06 9.07
CA ARG A 114 -15.69 9.02 9.86
C ARG A 114 -14.90 9.42 11.09
N ASP A 115 -15.20 10.60 11.63
CA ASP A 115 -14.69 11.04 12.93
C ASP A 115 -15.44 10.39 14.11
N ASP A 116 -15.11 10.78 15.32
CA ASP A 116 -15.74 10.32 16.58
C ASP A 116 -17.20 10.76 16.68
N GLN A 117 -17.61 11.82 15.97
CA GLN A 117 -19.00 12.30 15.91
C GLN A 117 -19.81 11.64 14.78
N GLY A 118 -19.19 10.78 13.99
CA GLY A 118 -19.82 10.09 12.86
C GLY A 118 -19.89 10.93 11.58
N VAL A 119 -19.25 12.10 11.54
CA VAL A 119 -19.18 12.94 10.34
C VAL A 119 -18.27 12.29 9.32
N LEU A 120 -18.68 12.33 8.06
CA LEU A 120 -17.87 11.81 6.96
C LEU A 120 -16.62 12.66 6.77
N VAL A 121 -15.45 12.04 6.97
CA VAL A 121 -14.14 12.66 6.80
C VAL A 121 -13.53 12.31 5.45
N MET A 122 -13.64 11.03 5.03
CA MET A 122 -13.09 10.57 3.77
C MET A 122 -13.99 9.50 3.11
N GLY A 123 -14.17 9.59 1.81
CA GLY A 123 -14.87 8.61 0.98
C GLY A 123 -16.31 9.00 0.65
N PRO A 124 -17.09 8.08 0.09
CA PRO A 124 -16.75 6.67 -0.16
C PRO A 124 -15.66 6.51 -1.24
N GLU A 125 -14.68 5.67 -0.92
CA GLU A 125 -13.55 5.36 -1.80
C GLU A 125 -13.56 3.89 -2.19
N THR A 126 -13.07 3.56 -3.40
CA THR A 126 -12.87 2.18 -3.82
C THR A 126 -11.39 1.93 -4.07
N ALA A 127 -10.80 1.01 -3.30
CA ALA A 127 -9.49 0.44 -3.59
C ALA A 127 -9.64 -0.78 -4.49
N GLN A 128 -8.70 -0.97 -5.42
CA GLN A 128 -8.70 -2.10 -6.35
C GLN A 128 -7.28 -2.53 -6.68
N VAL A 129 -7.07 -3.84 -6.74
CA VAL A 129 -5.86 -4.50 -7.23
C VAL A 129 -6.25 -5.41 -8.37
N ALA A 130 -5.46 -5.45 -9.44
CA ALA A 130 -5.64 -6.35 -10.56
C ALA A 130 -4.34 -7.11 -10.82
N LYS A 131 -4.43 -8.41 -11.09
CA LYS A 131 -3.32 -9.28 -11.50
C LYS A 131 -3.72 -10.11 -12.71
N GLN A 132 -2.74 -10.43 -13.53
CA GLN A 132 -2.91 -11.32 -14.67
C GLN A 132 -2.26 -12.65 -14.36
N MET A 133 -2.87 -13.73 -14.87
CA MET A 133 -2.31 -15.09 -14.80
C MET A 133 -2.55 -15.82 -16.11
N GLU A 134 -1.61 -16.65 -16.50
CA GLU A 134 -1.77 -17.56 -17.62
C GLU A 134 -2.73 -18.71 -17.25
N ASN A 135 -3.47 -19.17 -18.23
CA ASN A 135 -4.35 -20.32 -18.08
C ASN A 135 -3.80 -21.55 -18.82
N ASP A 136 -3.11 -22.43 -18.10
CA ASP A 136 -2.82 -23.76 -18.64
C ASP A 136 -4.04 -24.68 -18.45
N PRO A 137 -4.75 -25.07 -19.52
CA PRO A 137 -5.92 -25.93 -19.43
C PRO A 137 -5.60 -27.35 -18.96
N ARG A 138 -4.31 -27.76 -18.94
CA ARG A 138 -3.86 -29.07 -18.48
C ARG A 138 -3.65 -29.12 -16.96
N ASN A 139 -3.53 -27.98 -16.29
CA ASN A 139 -3.25 -27.88 -14.86
C ASN A 139 -4.44 -27.34 -14.07
N VAL A 140 -5.55 -28.09 -14.05
CA VAL A 140 -6.78 -27.66 -13.39
C VAL A 140 -6.61 -27.53 -11.87
N VAL A 141 -5.88 -28.47 -11.25
CA VAL A 141 -5.69 -28.49 -9.78
C VAL A 141 -4.71 -27.39 -9.34
N GLY A 142 -3.59 -27.24 -10.05
CA GLY A 142 -2.60 -26.19 -9.76
C GLY A 142 -3.18 -24.79 -9.93
N LYS A 143 -4.09 -24.60 -10.88
CA LYS A 143 -4.76 -23.32 -11.12
C LYS A 143 -5.57 -22.82 -9.92
N ALA A 144 -6.33 -23.71 -9.28
CA ALA A 144 -7.14 -23.31 -8.12
C ALA A 144 -6.24 -22.83 -6.96
N GLU A 145 -5.12 -23.50 -6.74
CA GLU A 145 -4.15 -23.13 -5.73
C GLU A 145 -3.42 -21.83 -6.09
N GLU A 146 -3.05 -21.63 -7.36
CA GLU A 146 -2.45 -20.39 -7.84
C GLU A 146 -3.37 -19.19 -7.63
N ILE A 147 -4.66 -19.32 -7.99
CA ILE A 147 -5.67 -18.27 -7.72
C ILE A 147 -5.78 -17.98 -6.24
N ARG A 148 -5.73 -19.00 -5.38
CA ARG A 148 -5.78 -18.81 -3.92
C ARG A 148 -4.58 -18.00 -3.42
N ILE A 149 -3.37 -18.35 -3.85
CA ILE A 149 -2.13 -17.66 -3.49
C ILE A 149 -2.16 -16.20 -3.98
N LEU A 150 -2.51 -15.99 -5.25
CA LEU A 150 -2.61 -14.64 -5.82
C LEU A 150 -3.64 -13.78 -5.09
N ARG A 151 -4.78 -14.38 -4.71
CA ARG A 151 -5.82 -13.67 -3.96
C ARG A 151 -5.34 -13.24 -2.56
N ASP A 152 -4.57 -14.08 -1.87
CA ASP A 152 -3.99 -13.74 -0.57
C ASP A 152 -2.97 -12.60 -0.69
N GLU A 153 -2.15 -12.62 -1.73
CA GLU A 153 -1.22 -11.54 -2.05
C GLU A 153 -1.97 -10.23 -2.37
N MET A 154 -3.01 -10.30 -3.22
CA MET A 154 -3.86 -9.16 -3.58
C MET A 154 -4.54 -8.53 -2.37
N ARG A 155 -4.93 -9.32 -1.35
CA ARG A 155 -5.48 -8.80 -0.08
C ARG A 155 -4.47 -7.93 0.66
N GLY A 156 -3.21 -8.38 0.69
CA GLY A 156 -2.12 -7.61 1.29
C GLY A 156 -1.89 -6.27 0.57
N GLU A 157 -1.88 -6.29 -0.76
CA GLU A 157 -1.72 -5.10 -1.59
C GLU A 157 -2.90 -4.14 -1.46
N LEU A 158 -4.14 -4.68 -1.42
CA LEU A 158 -5.37 -3.90 -1.26
C LEU A 158 -5.39 -3.18 0.08
N ALA A 159 -5.05 -3.88 1.18
CA ALA A 159 -4.94 -3.28 2.51
C ALA A 159 -3.88 -2.17 2.52
N GLN A 160 -2.72 -2.40 1.91
CA GLN A 160 -1.66 -1.40 1.81
C GLN A 160 -2.08 -0.17 0.98
N GLN A 161 -2.88 -0.37 -0.06
CA GLN A 161 -3.42 0.73 -0.86
C GLN A 161 -4.39 1.59 -0.04
N ILE A 162 -5.26 0.97 0.77
CA ILE A 162 -6.19 1.68 1.66
C ILE A 162 -5.40 2.50 2.69
N ILE A 163 -4.39 1.91 3.35
CA ILE A 163 -3.54 2.62 4.31
C ILE A 163 -2.91 3.86 3.66
N ARG A 164 -2.29 3.71 2.50
CA ARG A 164 -1.64 4.83 1.81
C ARG A 164 -2.59 5.96 1.49
N ARG A 165 -3.82 5.65 1.05
CA ARG A 165 -4.83 6.67 0.74
C ARG A 165 -5.26 7.43 2.00
N ILE A 166 -5.52 6.71 3.08
CA ILE A 166 -5.88 7.33 4.37
C ILE A 166 -4.72 8.17 4.89
N ALA A 167 -3.47 7.67 4.87
CA ALA A 167 -2.31 8.40 5.33
C ALA A 167 -2.07 9.69 4.52
N PHE A 168 -2.23 9.61 3.19
CA PHE A 168 -2.12 10.79 2.33
C PHE A 168 -3.19 11.83 2.65
N PHE A 169 -4.44 11.39 2.81
CA PHE A 169 -5.55 12.28 3.18
C PHE A 169 -5.31 12.92 4.55
N ALA A 170 -4.94 12.13 5.56
CA ALA A 170 -4.68 12.61 6.92
C ALA A 170 -3.56 13.66 6.95
N ALA A 171 -2.48 13.44 6.17
CA ALA A 171 -1.38 14.39 6.06
C ALA A 171 -1.76 15.69 5.33
N SER A 172 -2.78 15.67 4.48
CA SER A 172 -3.25 16.87 3.75
C SER A 172 -4.30 17.66 4.51
N SER A 173 -4.88 17.08 5.58
CA SER A 173 -5.95 17.66 6.38
C SER A 173 -5.47 18.20 7.74
N SER A 174 -4.16 18.02 8.03
CA SER A 174 -3.48 18.53 9.22
C SER A 174 -2.81 19.85 8.90
#